data_0dc1146fa19073e197eb733fc72ed3e2
#
_entry.id   0dc1146fa19073e197eb733fc72ed3e2
#
_cell.length_a   1.000
_cell.length_b   1.000
_cell.length_c   1.000
_cell.angle_alpha   90.00
_cell.angle_beta   90.00
_cell.angle_gamma   90.00
#
_symmetry.space_group_name_H-M   'P 1'
#
loop_
_entity.id
_entity.type
_entity.pdbx_description
1 polymer ?
#
loop_
_entity_poly.entity_id
_entity_poly.type
_entity_poly.pdbx_seq_one_letter_code
_entity_poly.pdbx_strand_id
1 'polypeptide(L)'
;MARPLGARTRKSASPRPVDDRFYRQLVSNLRTGVLAITRQGQLAVMNDIAYRSLGLAPNTEDLGKPFTDVLGDCPEVIGVLQAAFDSDDLPNRAEMRLRRTGKAIGYSLSRIYDDTGKAAGATLFFKDLTQVEQLEERERLRDRLATLGEMAAAIAHEVKNPLASIEVMAGVLRRQFRDRDDERDVDVREQLDDIIKEAKMANAIVVEVLEYVKPISLQPERASLTELLADSVTMAEGKIPRGTVVIDMTIDPDVPELTADGHQLRQMFANLIANAFEAMGGRGRVRIRARMLQGEVEPLGGTDALPARVRVEVHDDGPGISADDLERIFSPFFTTKPQGTGLGLAIVRKVVDAHDGTIHATSALGHGTAFTVTLPVTPLRPLHSHMENFDGSHSRR
;
A
#
# COMPACT_ATOMS: atom_id res chain seq x y z
N MET A 1 -9.28 -10.60 89.38
CA MET A 1 -8.49 -9.42 88.92
C MET A 1 -8.02 -9.65 87.49
N ALA A 2 -8.76 -9.13 86.51
CA ALA A 2 -8.42 -9.25 85.09
C ALA A 2 -7.96 -7.90 84.57
N ARG A 3 -6.77 -7.87 83.93
CA ARG A 3 -6.20 -6.68 83.28
C ARG A 3 -6.83 -6.52 81.88
N PRO A 4 -7.18 -5.34 81.42
CA PRO A 4 -7.68 -5.12 80.08
C PRO A 4 -6.51 -5.04 79.06
N LEU A 5 -6.62 -5.77 77.94
CA LEU A 5 -5.77 -5.67 76.76
C LEU A 5 -5.96 -4.35 76.07
N GLY A 6 -4.89 -3.57 75.95
CA GLY A 6 -4.88 -2.30 75.19
C GLY A 6 -5.03 -2.51 73.70
N ALA A 7 -6.04 -1.89 73.14
CA ALA A 7 -6.25 -1.80 71.69
C ALA A 7 -5.14 -0.92 71.06
N ARG A 8 -4.24 -1.53 70.28
CA ARG A 8 -3.31 -0.80 69.38
C ARG A 8 -4.09 -0.26 68.20
N THR A 9 -4.42 1.02 68.18
CA THR A 9 -4.86 1.75 67.02
C THR A 9 -3.77 1.77 65.98
N ARG A 10 -3.94 1.03 64.87
CA ARG A 10 -3.14 1.18 63.68
C ARG A 10 -3.38 2.59 63.11
N LYS A 11 -2.37 3.48 63.22
CA LYS A 11 -2.30 4.70 62.43
C LYS A 11 -2.27 4.32 60.98
N SER A 12 -3.31 4.63 60.19
CA SER A 12 -3.31 4.58 58.73
C SER A 12 -2.24 5.56 58.25
N ALA A 13 -1.21 5.01 57.61
CA ALA A 13 -0.21 5.84 56.96
C ALA A 13 -0.89 6.54 55.79
N SER A 14 -0.94 7.87 55.82
CA SER A 14 -1.35 8.70 54.69
C SER A 14 -0.46 8.35 53.50
N PRO A 15 -1.02 8.20 52.28
CA PRO A 15 -0.22 7.91 51.11
C PRO A 15 0.81 9.03 50.90
N ARG A 16 2.08 8.64 50.69
CA ARG A 16 3.13 9.61 50.38
C ARG A 16 2.75 10.34 49.09
N PRO A 17 2.87 11.68 49.02
CA PRO A 17 2.65 12.39 47.78
C PRO A 17 3.56 11.82 46.71
N VAL A 18 2.98 11.43 45.57
CA VAL A 18 3.72 10.95 44.40
C VAL A 18 4.56 12.12 43.89
N ASP A 19 5.85 11.89 43.66
CA ASP A 19 6.82 12.90 43.25
C ASP A 19 6.46 13.45 41.84
N ASP A 20 6.65 14.76 41.63
CA ASP A 20 6.48 15.44 40.34
C ASP A 20 7.22 14.76 39.20
N ARG A 21 8.35 14.10 39.51
CA ARG A 21 9.12 13.30 38.54
C ARG A 21 8.32 12.11 38.00
N PHE A 22 7.52 11.46 38.82
CA PHE A 22 6.69 10.34 38.40
C PHE A 22 5.63 10.80 37.40
N TYR A 23 4.97 11.91 37.64
CA TYR A 23 3.97 12.44 36.70
C TYR A 23 4.60 12.85 35.36
N ARG A 24 5.77 13.47 35.38
CA ARG A 24 6.49 13.82 34.14
C ARG A 24 6.89 12.59 33.35
N GLN A 25 7.42 11.55 34.01
CA GLN A 25 7.76 10.28 33.34
C GLN A 25 6.52 9.58 32.81
N LEU A 26 5.40 9.62 33.52
CA LEU A 26 4.15 9.03 33.06
C LEU A 26 3.69 9.71 31.76
N VAL A 27 3.66 11.04 31.72
CA VAL A 27 3.27 11.80 30.51
C VAL A 27 4.24 11.57 29.36
N SER A 28 5.55 11.49 29.62
CA SER A 28 6.56 11.24 28.57
C SER A 28 6.46 9.85 27.97
N ASN A 29 6.01 8.84 28.73
CA ASN A 29 5.87 7.45 28.28
C ASN A 29 4.50 7.16 27.64
N LEU A 30 3.56 8.10 27.62
CA LEU A 30 2.30 7.92 26.91
C LEU A 30 2.53 7.82 25.40
N ARG A 31 1.86 6.86 24.76
CA ARG A 31 1.86 6.69 23.29
C ARG A 31 0.88 7.64 22.58
N THR A 32 0.36 8.61 23.31
CA THR A 32 -0.61 9.61 22.86
C THR A 32 0.02 10.99 23.02
N GLY A 33 -0.20 11.88 22.07
CA GLY A 33 0.19 13.28 22.19
C GLY A 33 -0.60 13.92 23.31
N VAL A 34 0.09 14.57 24.24
CA VAL A 34 -0.50 15.31 25.37
C VAL A 34 -0.01 16.74 25.30
N LEU A 35 -0.96 17.67 25.31
CA LEU A 35 -0.72 19.10 25.37
C LEU A 35 -1.67 19.69 26.40
N ALA A 36 -1.14 20.44 27.38
CA ALA A 36 -1.96 21.12 28.37
C ALA A 36 -1.61 22.60 28.42
N ILE A 37 -2.64 23.42 28.58
CA ILE A 37 -2.52 24.88 28.77
C ILE A 37 -3.13 25.32 30.07
N THR A 38 -2.58 26.37 30.67
CA THR A 38 -3.20 27.07 31.81
C THR A 38 -4.39 27.91 31.34
N ARG A 39 -5.22 28.38 32.27
CA ARG A 39 -6.32 29.33 31.97
C ARG A 39 -5.82 30.64 31.35
N GLN A 40 -4.57 31.03 31.61
CA GLN A 40 -3.95 32.22 31.06
C GLN A 40 -3.37 32.01 29.67
N GLY A 41 -3.54 30.78 29.07
CA GLY A 41 -3.04 30.44 27.74
C GLY A 41 -1.54 30.14 27.70
N GLN A 42 -0.93 29.78 28.84
CA GLN A 42 0.47 29.36 28.84
C GLN A 42 0.56 27.84 28.65
N LEU A 43 1.55 27.38 27.86
CA LEU A 43 1.83 25.96 27.67
C LEU A 43 2.36 25.36 28.99
N ALA A 44 1.60 24.44 29.57
CA ALA A 44 1.95 23.79 30.82
C ALA A 44 2.62 22.44 30.64
N VAL A 45 2.18 21.67 29.64
CA VAL A 45 2.70 20.32 29.29
C VAL A 45 2.66 20.14 27.80
N MET A 46 3.73 19.54 27.24
CA MET A 46 3.76 19.02 25.88
C MET A 46 4.78 17.88 25.83
N ASN A 47 4.31 16.66 25.48
CA ASN A 47 5.20 15.51 25.43
C ASN A 47 5.83 15.32 24.01
N ASP A 48 6.85 14.46 23.90
CA ASP A 48 7.57 14.22 22.65
C ASP A 48 6.67 13.72 21.52
N ILE A 49 5.62 12.96 21.85
CA ILE A 49 4.65 12.49 20.86
C ILE A 49 3.86 13.69 20.31
N ALA A 50 3.51 14.66 21.16
CA ALA A 50 2.83 15.87 20.73
C ALA A 50 3.69 16.69 19.75
N TYR A 51 4.94 16.95 20.10
CA TYR A 51 5.88 17.64 19.19
C TYR A 51 5.99 16.94 17.83
N ARG A 52 6.26 15.62 17.83
CA ARG A 52 6.40 14.84 16.59
C ARG A 52 5.14 14.80 15.74
N SER A 53 3.97 14.63 16.36
CA SER A 53 2.71 14.56 15.61
C SER A 53 2.36 15.89 14.97
N LEU A 54 2.67 17.01 15.65
CA LEU A 54 2.46 18.37 15.14
C LEU A 54 3.58 18.83 14.18
N GLY A 55 4.65 18.03 14.02
CA GLY A 55 5.79 18.38 13.17
C GLY A 55 6.68 19.47 13.78
N LEU A 56 6.66 19.62 15.09
CA LEU A 56 7.46 20.59 15.83
C LEU A 56 8.72 19.93 16.42
N ALA A 57 9.78 20.68 16.59
CA ALA A 57 10.98 20.23 17.29
C ALA A 57 10.78 20.35 18.81
N PRO A 58 11.07 19.29 19.61
CA PRO A 58 10.98 19.37 21.06
C PRO A 58 11.89 20.46 21.63
N ASN A 59 11.31 21.35 22.44
CA ASN A 59 12.05 22.41 23.11
C ASN A 59 11.52 22.59 24.55
N THR A 60 12.38 22.43 25.53
CA THR A 60 12.03 22.59 26.95
C THR A 60 11.73 24.02 27.34
N GLU A 61 12.19 25.01 26.56
CA GLU A 61 11.91 26.42 26.80
C GLU A 61 10.49 26.85 26.37
N ASP A 62 9.73 25.97 25.72
CA ASP A 62 8.37 26.27 25.29
C ASP A 62 7.36 26.25 26.46
N LEU A 63 7.70 25.56 27.53
CA LEU A 63 6.87 25.55 28.75
C LEU A 63 6.83 26.96 29.39
N GLY A 64 5.62 27.41 29.70
CA GLY A 64 5.36 28.75 30.25
C GLY A 64 5.18 29.85 29.18
N LYS A 65 5.50 29.60 27.90
CA LYS A 65 5.19 30.53 26.82
C LYS A 65 3.71 30.50 26.45
N PRO A 66 3.19 31.55 25.81
CA PRO A 66 1.86 31.51 25.21
C PRO A 66 1.78 30.35 24.20
N PHE A 67 0.73 29.53 24.32
CA PHE A 67 0.59 28.37 23.41
C PHE A 67 0.44 28.79 21.95
N THR A 68 -0.10 29.97 21.69
CA THR A 68 -0.21 30.57 20.35
C THR A 68 1.13 30.80 19.69
N ASP A 69 2.17 31.12 20.48
CA ASP A 69 3.52 31.39 19.97
C ASP A 69 4.23 30.06 19.62
N VAL A 70 4.02 29.03 20.45
CA VAL A 70 4.62 27.70 20.25
C VAL A 70 3.94 26.96 19.11
N LEU A 71 2.60 27.09 18.99
CA LEU A 71 1.79 26.38 17.99
C LEU A 71 1.46 27.22 16.76
N GLY A 72 2.13 28.35 16.53
CA GLY A 72 1.80 29.31 15.46
C GLY A 72 1.60 28.69 14.09
N ASP A 73 2.33 27.61 13.79
CA ASP A 73 2.21 26.84 12.54
C ASP A 73 1.08 25.77 12.54
N CYS A 74 0.30 25.68 13.63
CA CYS A 74 -0.77 24.69 13.80
C CYS A 74 -2.10 25.37 14.16
N PRO A 75 -2.69 26.20 13.26
CA PRO A 75 -3.88 27.01 13.55
C PRO A 75 -5.10 26.16 13.95
N GLU A 76 -5.19 24.92 13.45
CA GLU A 76 -6.26 23.99 13.81
C GLU A 76 -6.24 23.66 15.30
N VAL A 77 -5.05 23.39 15.85
CA VAL A 77 -4.85 23.07 17.27
C VAL A 77 -5.10 24.31 18.14
N ILE A 78 -4.64 25.49 17.68
CA ILE A 78 -4.90 26.77 18.37
C ILE A 78 -6.40 27.01 18.49
N GLY A 79 -7.18 26.83 17.42
CA GLY A 79 -8.62 27.01 17.42
C GLY A 79 -9.34 26.10 18.43
N VAL A 80 -8.94 24.84 18.52
CA VAL A 80 -9.49 23.89 19.50
C VAL A 80 -9.18 24.30 20.93
N LEU A 81 -7.94 24.73 21.20
CA LEU A 81 -7.53 25.14 22.55
C LEU A 81 -8.16 26.47 22.97
N GLN A 82 -8.38 27.41 22.06
CA GLN A 82 -9.09 28.67 22.33
C GLN A 82 -10.54 28.43 22.74
N ALA A 83 -11.21 27.50 22.05
CA ALA A 83 -12.59 27.14 22.37
C ALA A 83 -12.74 26.34 23.67
N ALA A 84 -11.65 25.92 24.33
CA ALA A 84 -11.68 25.08 25.51
C ALA A 84 -12.44 25.69 26.70
N PHE A 85 -12.45 27.03 26.83
CA PHE A 85 -13.04 27.72 27.94
C PHE A 85 -14.40 28.40 27.61
N ASP A 86 -14.77 28.47 26.35
CA ASP A 86 -15.94 29.20 25.84
C ASP A 86 -17.13 28.28 25.55
N SER A 87 -16.92 26.98 25.36
CA SER A 87 -17.98 26.02 25.04
C SER A 87 -18.23 25.05 26.17
N ASP A 88 -19.49 24.82 26.55
CA ASP A 88 -19.84 23.83 27.57
C ASP A 88 -19.70 22.38 27.08
N ASP A 89 -19.79 22.15 25.76
CA ASP A 89 -19.60 20.86 25.11
C ASP A 89 -18.21 20.80 24.51
N LEU A 90 -17.33 19.99 25.11
CA LEU A 90 -15.95 19.82 24.63
C LEU A 90 -15.84 18.65 23.67
N PRO A 91 -15.07 18.80 22.58
CA PRO A 91 -14.85 17.72 21.64
C PRO A 91 -14.30 16.45 22.31
N ASN A 92 -15.01 15.34 22.14
CA ASN A 92 -14.57 14.01 22.56
C ASN A 92 -14.55 13.09 21.36
N ARG A 93 -13.37 12.53 21.03
CA ARG A 93 -13.15 11.70 19.81
C ARG A 93 -13.46 12.44 18.52
N ALA A 94 -13.11 13.72 18.45
CA ALA A 94 -13.17 14.49 17.21
C ALA A 94 -11.91 14.27 16.37
N GLU A 95 -12.00 14.58 15.07
CA GLU A 95 -10.90 14.43 14.12
C GLU A 95 -10.57 15.78 13.49
N MET A 96 -9.28 15.98 13.17
CA MET A 96 -8.81 17.13 12.42
C MET A 96 -7.67 16.72 11.49
N ARG A 97 -7.49 17.43 10.38
CA ARG A 97 -6.32 17.29 9.52
C ARG A 97 -5.40 18.48 9.66
N LEU A 98 -4.16 18.22 10.03
CA LEU A 98 -3.13 19.26 10.15
C LEU A 98 -2.64 19.69 8.77
N ARG A 99 -2.74 21.00 8.45
CA ARG A 99 -2.26 21.53 7.15
C ARG A 99 -0.76 21.41 7.01
N ARG A 100 -0.01 21.61 8.09
CA ARG A 100 1.46 21.58 8.09
C ARG A 100 2.02 20.21 7.72
N THR A 101 1.47 19.11 8.27
CA THR A 101 2.00 17.76 8.14
C THR A 101 1.15 16.86 7.27
N GLY A 102 -0.07 17.28 6.89
CA GLY A 102 -1.06 16.46 6.20
C GLY A 102 -1.64 15.33 7.04
N LYS A 103 -1.25 15.21 8.32
CA LYS A 103 -1.64 14.13 9.21
C LYS A 103 -3.09 14.28 9.68
N ALA A 104 -3.79 13.13 9.75
CA ALA A 104 -5.08 13.02 10.41
C ALA A 104 -4.87 12.75 11.90
N ILE A 105 -5.49 13.56 12.74
CA ILE A 105 -5.37 13.48 14.21
C ILE A 105 -6.75 13.27 14.81
N GLY A 106 -6.93 12.17 15.56
CA GLY A 106 -8.06 12.00 16.46
C GLY A 106 -7.76 12.64 17.81
N TYR A 107 -8.65 13.48 18.36
CA TYR A 107 -8.39 14.21 19.58
C TYR A 107 -9.58 14.25 20.54
N SER A 108 -9.27 14.49 21.83
CA SER A 108 -10.22 14.78 22.88
C SER A 108 -9.71 15.94 23.70
N LEU A 109 -10.59 16.88 24.03
CA LEU A 109 -10.32 18.06 24.82
C LEU A 109 -11.00 17.92 26.17
N SER A 110 -10.29 18.24 27.28
CA SER A 110 -10.82 18.18 28.64
C SER A 110 -10.36 19.38 29.43
N ARG A 111 -11.21 19.89 30.36
CA ARG A 111 -10.84 20.91 31.30
C ARG A 111 -10.16 20.31 32.53
N ILE A 112 -9.21 21.06 33.08
CA ILE A 112 -8.57 20.76 34.35
C ILE A 112 -9.17 21.71 35.35
N TYR A 113 -9.66 21.21 36.49
CA TYR A 113 -10.25 21.98 37.55
C TYR A 113 -9.33 22.05 38.76
N ASP A 114 -9.33 23.19 39.46
CA ASP A 114 -8.65 23.34 40.73
C ASP A 114 -9.50 22.80 41.90
N ASP A 115 -8.95 22.82 43.11
CA ASP A 115 -9.62 22.35 44.33
C ASP A 115 -10.90 23.13 44.66
N THR A 116 -11.11 24.31 44.06
CA THR A 116 -12.32 25.15 44.21
C THR A 116 -13.39 24.86 43.17
N GLY A 117 -13.11 23.94 42.20
CA GLY A 117 -14.01 23.60 41.11
C GLY A 117 -13.97 24.60 39.94
N LYS A 118 -13.02 25.54 39.94
CA LYS A 118 -12.82 26.46 38.81
C LYS A 118 -11.88 25.84 37.75
N ALA A 119 -12.16 26.09 36.48
CA ALA A 119 -11.27 25.66 35.40
C ALA A 119 -9.90 26.33 35.50
N ALA A 120 -8.88 25.57 35.83
CA ALA A 120 -7.49 25.99 35.96
C ALA A 120 -6.73 25.88 34.66
N GLY A 121 -7.17 25.01 33.73
CA GLY A 121 -6.53 24.76 32.46
C GLY A 121 -7.34 23.87 31.54
N ALA A 122 -6.74 23.49 30.40
CA ALA A 122 -7.31 22.53 29.48
C ALA A 122 -6.21 21.57 28.99
N THR A 123 -6.58 20.32 28.70
CA THR A 123 -5.69 19.30 28.17
C THR A 123 -6.27 18.75 26.86
N LEU A 124 -5.44 18.71 25.84
CA LEU A 124 -5.69 18.08 24.55
C LEU A 124 -4.92 16.77 24.49
N PHE A 125 -5.64 15.66 24.35
CA PHE A 125 -5.09 14.34 24.04
C PHE A 125 -5.32 14.06 22.58
N PHE A 126 -4.31 13.56 21.88
CA PHE A 126 -4.48 13.26 20.47
C PHE A 126 -3.57 12.13 19.97
N LYS A 127 -4.02 11.44 18.93
CA LYS A 127 -3.33 10.32 18.31
C LYS A 127 -3.29 10.52 16.79
N ASP A 128 -2.14 10.20 16.19
CA ASP A 128 -2.00 10.17 14.73
C ASP A 128 -2.80 8.99 14.17
N LEU A 129 -3.81 9.26 13.37
CA LEU A 129 -4.70 8.29 12.73
C LEU A 129 -4.37 8.07 11.26
N THR A 130 -3.34 8.73 10.72
CA THR A 130 -3.01 8.70 9.29
C THR A 130 -2.84 7.28 8.74
N GLN A 131 -2.17 6.40 9.50
CA GLN A 131 -2.02 5.00 9.09
C GLN A 131 -3.34 4.23 9.14
N VAL A 132 -4.19 4.52 10.13
CA VAL A 132 -5.51 3.87 10.29
C VAL A 132 -6.41 4.28 9.14
N GLU A 133 -6.52 5.58 8.83
CA GLU A 133 -7.28 6.07 7.66
C GLU A 133 -6.79 5.44 6.35
N GLN A 134 -5.47 5.36 6.15
CA GLN A 134 -4.91 4.75 4.94
C GLN A 134 -5.22 3.26 4.83
N LEU A 135 -5.23 2.53 5.95
CA LEU A 135 -5.59 1.12 5.97
C LEU A 135 -7.08 0.94 5.69
N GLU A 136 -7.95 1.71 6.35
CA GLU A 136 -9.40 1.68 6.11
C GLU A 136 -9.76 2.04 4.66
N GLU A 137 -9.09 3.04 4.08
CA GLU A 137 -9.33 3.42 2.69
C GLU A 137 -8.89 2.33 1.71
N ARG A 138 -7.75 1.66 1.99
CA ARG A 138 -7.30 0.49 1.24
C ARG A 138 -8.27 -0.69 1.36
N GLU A 139 -8.78 -0.96 2.55
CA GLU A 139 -9.79 -2.02 2.76
C GLU A 139 -11.09 -1.69 2.02
N ARG A 140 -11.60 -0.48 2.14
CA ARG A 140 -12.80 -0.03 1.39
C ARG A 140 -12.62 -0.12 -0.12
N LEU A 141 -11.45 0.25 -0.63
CA LEU A 141 -11.13 0.11 -2.05
C LEU A 141 -11.05 -1.36 -2.45
N ARG A 142 -10.45 -2.20 -1.62
CA ARG A 142 -10.39 -3.65 -1.83
C ARG A 142 -11.76 -4.29 -1.87
N ASP A 143 -12.65 -3.92 -0.95
CA ASP A 143 -14.03 -4.44 -0.90
C ASP A 143 -14.86 -3.98 -2.11
N ARG A 144 -14.71 -2.71 -2.52
CA ARG A 144 -15.33 -2.21 -3.75
C ARG A 144 -14.83 -2.95 -4.99
N LEU A 145 -13.51 -3.19 -5.08
CA LEU A 145 -12.91 -3.94 -6.16
C LEU A 145 -13.32 -5.41 -6.15
N ALA A 146 -13.48 -6.03 -4.96
CA ALA A 146 -13.96 -7.40 -4.85
C ALA A 146 -15.42 -7.54 -5.33
N THR A 147 -16.29 -6.63 -4.92
CA THR A 147 -17.70 -6.58 -5.38
C THR A 147 -17.78 -6.31 -6.89
N LEU A 148 -16.96 -5.38 -7.40
CA LEU A 148 -16.85 -5.12 -8.83
C LEU A 148 -16.30 -6.33 -9.59
N GLY A 149 -15.44 -7.15 -8.96
CA GLY A 149 -14.83 -8.34 -9.53
C GLY A 149 -15.82 -9.44 -9.86
N GLU A 150 -16.79 -9.66 -8.98
CA GLU A 150 -17.86 -10.63 -9.23
C GLU A 150 -18.75 -10.18 -10.40
N MET A 151 -19.10 -8.89 -10.45
CA MET A 151 -19.88 -8.31 -11.57
C MET A 151 -19.05 -8.22 -12.85
N ALA A 152 -17.77 -7.88 -12.75
CA ALA A 152 -16.87 -7.75 -13.89
C ALA A 152 -16.68 -9.09 -14.63
N ALA A 153 -16.67 -10.21 -13.92
CA ALA A 153 -16.59 -11.53 -14.55
C ALA A 153 -17.80 -11.83 -15.45
N ALA A 154 -19.01 -11.47 -15.01
CA ALA A 154 -20.23 -11.63 -15.81
C ALA A 154 -20.22 -10.67 -17.02
N ILE A 155 -19.93 -9.39 -16.79
CA ILE A 155 -19.86 -8.36 -17.85
C ILE A 155 -18.82 -8.73 -18.89
N ALA A 156 -17.65 -9.22 -18.47
CA ALA A 156 -16.59 -9.60 -19.40
C ALA A 156 -17.00 -10.80 -20.28
N HIS A 157 -17.69 -11.77 -19.72
CA HIS A 157 -18.25 -12.86 -20.53
C HIS A 157 -19.26 -12.33 -21.56
N GLU A 158 -20.11 -11.37 -21.17
CA GLU A 158 -21.10 -10.77 -22.07
C GLU A 158 -20.45 -9.85 -23.12
N VAL A 159 -19.31 -9.19 -22.82
CA VAL A 159 -18.55 -8.37 -23.78
C VAL A 159 -17.68 -9.22 -24.69
N LYS A 160 -17.06 -10.28 -24.16
CA LYS A 160 -16.21 -11.19 -24.94
C LYS A 160 -16.97 -11.91 -26.05
N ASN A 161 -18.24 -12.26 -25.80
CA ASN A 161 -19.06 -12.97 -26.76
C ASN A 161 -19.32 -12.18 -28.07
N PRO A 162 -19.80 -10.91 -28.04
CA PRO A 162 -19.97 -10.12 -29.26
C PRO A 162 -18.63 -9.81 -29.95
N LEU A 163 -17.54 -9.58 -29.19
CA LEU A 163 -16.22 -9.35 -29.79
C LEU A 163 -15.72 -10.59 -30.55
N ALA A 164 -15.87 -11.79 -29.98
CA ALA A 164 -15.55 -13.05 -30.67
C ALA A 164 -16.41 -13.24 -31.93
N SER A 165 -17.69 -12.86 -31.89
CA SER A 165 -18.57 -12.90 -33.05
C SER A 165 -18.12 -11.93 -34.16
N ILE A 166 -17.71 -10.72 -33.81
CA ILE A 166 -17.15 -9.72 -34.72
C ILE A 166 -15.88 -10.24 -35.38
N GLU A 167 -14.96 -10.80 -34.58
CA GLU A 167 -13.69 -11.39 -35.08
C GLU A 167 -13.96 -12.52 -36.08
N VAL A 168 -14.89 -13.44 -35.75
CA VAL A 168 -15.25 -14.56 -36.63
C VAL A 168 -15.90 -14.06 -37.92
N MET A 169 -16.88 -13.14 -37.86
CA MET A 169 -17.55 -12.59 -39.03
C MET A 169 -16.58 -11.85 -39.96
N ALA A 170 -15.73 -10.98 -39.39
CA ALA A 170 -14.70 -10.28 -40.15
C ALA A 170 -13.71 -11.24 -40.78
N GLY A 171 -13.30 -12.30 -40.07
CA GLY A 171 -12.42 -13.36 -40.57
C GLY A 171 -13.03 -14.17 -41.71
N VAL A 172 -14.36 -14.43 -41.68
CA VAL A 172 -15.09 -15.09 -42.78
C VAL A 172 -15.15 -14.20 -44.01
N LEU A 173 -15.50 -12.93 -43.86
CA LEU A 173 -15.52 -11.96 -44.92
C LEU A 173 -14.14 -11.78 -45.56
N ARG A 174 -13.08 -11.66 -44.78
CA ARG A 174 -11.69 -11.56 -45.25
C ARG A 174 -11.30 -12.74 -46.15
N ARG A 175 -11.73 -13.98 -45.80
CA ARG A 175 -11.48 -15.17 -46.64
C ARG A 175 -12.18 -15.10 -47.97
N GLN A 176 -13.38 -14.53 -48.08
CA GLN A 176 -14.12 -14.37 -49.32
C GLN A 176 -13.44 -13.41 -50.30
N PHE A 177 -12.63 -12.46 -49.80
CA PHE A 177 -11.90 -11.49 -50.59
C PHE A 177 -10.41 -11.89 -50.81
N ARG A 178 -9.99 -13.07 -50.35
CA ARG A 178 -8.58 -13.47 -50.31
C ARG A 178 -7.93 -13.61 -51.70
N ASP A 179 -8.67 -14.06 -52.67
CA ASP A 179 -8.18 -14.42 -53.99
C ASP A 179 -8.59 -13.42 -55.09
N ARG A 180 -8.99 -12.21 -54.67
CA ARG A 180 -9.41 -11.13 -55.58
C ARG A 180 -8.36 -10.02 -55.55
N ASP A 181 -7.82 -9.68 -56.74
CA ASP A 181 -6.71 -8.71 -56.90
C ASP A 181 -7.23 -7.31 -57.35
N ASP A 182 -8.54 -7.01 -57.22
CA ASP A 182 -9.08 -5.66 -57.48
C ASP A 182 -8.68 -4.72 -56.33
N GLU A 183 -8.33 -3.45 -56.64
CA GLU A 183 -7.93 -2.46 -55.66
C GLU A 183 -9.00 -2.28 -54.53
N ARG A 184 -10.28 -2.37 -54.90
CA ARG A 184 -11.40 -2.31 -53.93
C ARG A 184 -11.41 -3.50 -52.98
N ASP A 185 -11.03 -4.69 -53.42
CA ASP A 185 -11.00 -5.88 -52.61
C ASP A 185 -9.78 -5.88 -51.66
N VAL A 186 -8.70 -5.17 -52.02
CA VAL A 186 -7.57 -4.87 -51.13
C VAL A 186 -7.98 -3.98 -49.99
N ASP A 187 -8.67 -2.85 -50.27
CA ASP A 187 -9.19 -1.93 -49.25
C ASP A 187 -10.13 -2.62 -48.26
N VAL A 188 -11.00 -3.51 -48.75
CA VAL A 188 -11.92 -4.29 -47.90
C VAL A 188 -11.18 -5.23 -46.99
N ARG A 189 -10.09 -5.89 -47.45
CA ARG A 189 -9.27 -6.75 -46.64
C ARG A 189 -8.55 -5.99 -45.53
N GLU A 190 -8.00 -4.83 -45.84
CA GLU A 190 -7.34 -3.97 -44.85
C GLU A 190 -8.33 -3.51 -43.78
N GLN A 191 -9.53 -3.08 -44.16
CA GLN A 191 -10.59 -2.69 -43.20
C GLN A 191 -11.03 -3.87 -42.32
N LEU A 192 -11.10 -5.09 -42.87
CA LEU A 192 -11.43 -6.28 -42.10
C LEU A 192 -10.30 -6.69 -41.14
N ASP A 193 -9.05 -6.52 -41.53
CA ASP A 193 -7.90 -6.74 -40.66
C ASP A 193 -7.88 -5.72 -39.51
N ASP A 194 -8.24 -4.47 -39.76
CA ASP A 194 -8.40 -3.45 -38.74
C ASP A 194 -9.53 -3.80 -37.73
N ILE A 195 -10.69 -4.24 -38.23
CA ILE A 195 -11.81 -4.68 -37.36
C ILE A 195 -11.39 -5.86 -36.48
N ILE A 196 -10.67 -6.84 -37.04
CA ILE A 196 -10.16 -7.98 -36.27
C ILE A 196 -9.17 -7.53 -35.21
N LYS A 197 -8.30 -6.58 -35.54
CA LYS A 197 -7.30 -6.02 -34.63
C LYS A 197 -7.97 -5.29 -33.47
N GLU A 198 -8.97 -4.44 -33.75
CA GLU A 198 -9.71 -3.70 -32.72
C GLU A 198 -10.52 -4.64 -31.81
N ALA A 199 -11.17 -5.68 -32.37
CA ALA A 199 -11.89 -6.67 -31.58
C ALA A 199 -10.96 -7.44 -30.64
N LYS A 200 -9.78 -7.83 -31.10
CA LYS A 200 -8.75 -8.48 -30.28
C LYS A 200 -8.23 -7.57 -29.17
N MET A 201 -8.01 -6.29 -29.50
CA MET A 201 -7.56 -5.29 -28.52
C MET A 201 -8.60 -5.09 -27.44
N ALA A 202 -9.88 -4.90 -27.81
CA ALA A 202 -10.98 -4.75 -26.86
C ALA A 202 -11.10 -5.99 -25.95
N ASN A 203 -10.96 -7.19 -26.48
CA ASN A 203 -10.96 -8.42 -25.68
C ASN A 203 -9.77 -8.49 -24.71
N ALA A 204 -8.57 -8.06 -25.10
CA ALA A 204 -7.41 -8.00 -24.23
C ALA A 204 -7.63 -7.03 -23.06
N ILE A 205 -8.19 -5.85 -23.33
CA ILE A 205 -8.56 -4.85 -22.30
C ILE A 205 -9.53 -5.46 -21.27
N VAL A 206 -10.58 -6.15 -21.75
CA VAL A 206 -11.56 -6.79 -20.86
C VAL A 206 -10.90 -7.84 -19.96
N VAL A 207 -10.00 -8.65 -20.50
CA VAL A 207 -9.24 -9.67 -19.73
C VAL A 207 -8.37 -9.00 -18.67
N GLU A 208 -7.63 -7.96 -19.02
CA GLU A 208 -6.77 -7.25 -18.08
C GLU A 208 -7.55 -6.55 -16.96
N VAL A 209 -8.71 -5.95 -17.28
CA VAL A 209 -9.61 -5.38 -16.27
C VAL A 209 -10.07 -6.45 -15.29
N LEU A 210 -10.43 -7.64 -15.79
CA LEU A 210 -10.82 -8.78 -14.95
C LEU A 210 -9.68 -9.23 -14.03
N GLU A 211 -8.47 -9.37 -14.56
CA GLU A 211 -7.29 -9.75 -13.76
C GLU A 211 -6.99 -8.70 -12.69
N TYR A 212 -7.17 -7.41 -13.02
CA TYR A 212 -6.96 -6.34 -12.05
C TYR A 212 -8.01 -6.35 -10.94
N VAL A 213 -9.28 -6.59 -11.26
CA VAL A 213 -10.39 -6.51 -10.29
C VAL A 213 -10.49 -7.79 -9.45
N LYS A 214 -10.21 -8.98 -10.02
CA LYS A 214 -10.32 -10.27 -9.32
C LYS A 214 -9.41 -10.31 -8.08
N PRO A 215 -9.94 -10.64 -6.87
CA PRO A 215 -9.10 -10.82 -5.69
C PRO A 215 -8.01 -11.87 -5.92
N ILE A 216 -6.78 -11.58 -5.48
CA ILE A 216 -5.69 -12.56 -5.55
C ILE A 216 -5.85 -13.50 -4.34
N SER A 217 -6.11 -14.77 -4.63
CA SER A 217 -6.04 -15.86 -3.66
C SER A 217 -4.77 -16.65 -3.98
N LEU A 218 -3.73 -16.45 -3.17
CA LEU A 218 -2.45 -17.10 -3.40
C LEU A 218 -2.53 -18.59 -3.13
N GLN A 219 -1.89 -19.39 -3.99
CA GLN A 219 -1.65 -20.81 -3.81
C GLN A 219 -0.13 -21.03 -3.69
N PRO A 220 0.45 -20.82 -2.50
CA PRO A 220 1.89 -20.87 -2.33
C PRO A 220 2.38 -22.31 -2.40
N GLU A 221 3.45 -22.49 -3.17
CA GLU A 221 4.20 -23.72 -3.32
C GLU A 221 5.70 -23.41 -3.28
N ARG A 222 6.55 -24.42 -3.17
CA ARG A 222 7.98 -24.22 -3.33
C ARG A 222 8.28 -23.98 -4.80
N ALA A 223 8.89 -22.84 -5.10
CA ALA A 223 9.20 -22.41 -6.46
C ALA A 223 10.69 -22.06 -6.60
N SER A 224 11.34 -22.66 -7.59
CA SER A 224 12.68 -22.27 -8.02
C SER A 224 12.61 -20.94 -8.76
N LEU A 225 13.31 -19.91 -8.25
CA LEU A 225 13.32 -18.59 -8.87
C LEU A 225 13.97 -18.65 -10.28
N THR A 226 14.92 -19.56 -10.49
CA THR A 226 15.58 -19.76 -11.79
C THR A 226 14.59 -20.25 -12.84
N GLU A 227 13.80 -21.29 -12.51
CA GLU A 227 12.79 -21.82 -13.42
C GLU A 227 11.68 -20.80 -13.67
N LEU A 228 11.24 -20.13 -12.60
CA LEU A 228 10.20 -19.13 -12.65
C LEU A 228 10.57 -17.96 -13.59
N LEU A 229 11.79 -17.45 -13.51
CA LEU A 229 12.26 -16.37 -14.38
C LEU A 229 12.47 -16.83 -15.82
N ALA A 230 12.96 -18.06 -16.05
CA ALA A 230 13.09 -18.62 -17.40
C ALA A 230 11.72 -18.79 -18.08
N ASP A 231 10.73 -19.32 -17.35
CA ASP A 231 9.36 -19.43 -17.83
C ASP A 231 8.75 -18.05 -18.13
N SER A 232 9.03 -17.05 -17.27
CA SER A 232 8.56 -15.68 -17.46
C SER A 232 9.10 -15.03 -18.73
N VAL A 233 10.36 -15.33 -19.10
CA VAL A 233 10.94 -14.88 -20.37
C VAL A 233 10.17 -15.50 -21.54
N THR A 234 9.94 -16.82 -21.51
CA THR A 234 9.20 -17.53 -22.55
C THR A 234 7.76 -16.98 -22.69
N MET A 235 7.10 -16.70 -21.57
CA MET A 235 5.77 -16.10 -21.58
C MET A 235 5.77 -14.68 -22.16
N ALA A 236 6.80 -13.87 -21.87
CA ALA A 236 6.94 -12.52 -22.40
C ALA A 236 7.17 -12.54 -23.92
N GLU A 237 7.98 -13.48 -24.43
CA GLU A 237 8.19 -13.69 -25.88
C GLU A 237 6.90 -14.08 -26.62
N GLY A 238 6.00 -14.79 -25.94
CA GLY A 238 4.66 -15.09 -26.46
C GLY A 238 3.72 -13.88 -26.55
N LYS A 239 3.95 -12.85 -25.73
CA LYS A 239 3.16 -11.61 -25.71
C LYS A 239 3.69 -10.57 -26.71
N ILE A 240 4.98 -10.34 -26.68
CA ILE A 240 5.68 -9.31 -27.45
C ILE A 240 6.87 -9.96 -28.16
N PRO A 241 6.98 -9.87 -29.49
CA PRO A 241 8.13 -10.38 -30.21
C PRO A 241 9.43 -9.77 -29.68
N ARG A 242 10.34 -10.62 -29.22
CA ARG A 242 11.62 -10.19 -28.64
C ARG A 242 12.54 -9.49 -29.65
N GLY A 243 12.42 -9.82 -30.95
CA GLY A 243 13.29 -9.28 -31.98
C GLY A 243 14.75 -9.70 -31.74
N THR A 244 15.67 -8.72 -31.70
CA THR A 244 17.11 -8.91 -31.46
C THR A 244 17.52 -8.56 -30.04
N VAL A 245 16.59 -8.47 -29.10
CA VAL A 245 16.89 -8.17 -27.68
C VAL A 245 17.69 -9.31 -27.05
N VAL A 246 18.82 -8.97 -26.45
CA VAL A 246 19.67 -9.91 -25.69
C VAL A 246 19.19 -9.96 -24.26
N ILE A 247 18.98 -11.17 -23.72
CA ILE A 247 18.65 -11.38 -22.31
C ILE A 247 19.90 -11.89 -21.59
N ASP A 248 20.26 -11.15 -20.53
CA ASP A 248 21.36 -11.48 -19.63
C ASP A 248 20.76 -11.77 -18.25
N MET A 249 20.70 -13.06 -17.86
CA MET A 249 20.11 -13.50 -16.61
C MET A 249 21.18 -14.07 -15.69
N THR A 250 21.28 -13.49 -14.49
CA THR A 250 22.23 -13.91 -13.45
C THR A 250 21.48 -14.07 -12.13
N ILE A 251 21.55 -15.25 -11.54
CA ILE A 251 20.95 -15.58 -10.25
C ILE A 251 22.06 -16.05 -9.32
N ASP A 252 22.20 -15.40 -8.18
CA ASP A 252 23.22 -15.77 -7.21
C ASP A 252 22.96 -17.18 -6.67
N PRO A 253 24.01 -17.99 -6.47
CA PRO A 253 23.87 -19.41 -6.06
C PRO A 253 23.25 -19.60 -4.66
N ASP A 254 23.26 -18.57 -3.84
CA ASP A 254 22.71 -18.57 -2.47
C ASP A 254 21.19 -18.22 -2.41
N VAL A 255 20.57 -17.95 -3.55
CA VAL A 255 19.12 -17.73 -3.62
C VAL A 255 18.38 -19.05 -3.43
N PRO A 256 17.62 -19.23 -2.32
CA PRO A 256 16.89 -20.46 -2.06
C PRO A 256 15.59 -20.53 -2.88
N GLU A 257 14.91 -21.67 -2.83
CA GLU A 257 13.54 -21.79 -3.26
C GLU A 257 12.63 -20.86 -2.45
N LEU A 258 11.67 -20.22 -3.11
CA LEU A 258 10.68 -19.35 -2.48
C LEU A 258 9.42 -20.14 -2.15
N THR A 259 8.76 -19.83 -1.04
CA THR A 259 7.38 -20.24 -0.81
C THR A 259 6.45 -19.16 -1.35
N ALA A 260 5.92 -19.35 -2.55
CA ALA A 260 5.16 -18.32 -3.28
C ALA A 260 4.18 -18.96 -4.28
N ASP A 261 3.24 -18.16 -4.79
CA ASP A 261 2.41 -18.57 -5.92
C ASP A 261 3.21 -18.42 -7.22
N GLY A 262 3.79 -19.54 -7.69
CA GLY A 262 4.65 -19.57 -8.86
C GLY A 262 3.92 -19.11 -10.13
N HIS A 263 2.62 -19.35 -10.26
CA HIS A 263 1.82 -18.90 -11.41
C HIS A 263 1.70 -17.37 -11.44
N GLN A 264 1.35 -16.76 -10.31
CA GLN A 264 1.21 -15.31 -10.18
C GLN A 264 2.56 -14.60 -10.39
N LEU A 265 3.65 -15.15 -9.85
CA LEU A 265 4.97 -14.56 -10.01
C LEU A 265 5.46 -14.67 -11.47
N ARG A 266 5.25 -15.81 -12.17
CA ARG A 266 5.57 -15.93 -13.59
C ARG A 266 4.85 -14.87 -14.43
N GLN A 267 3.55 -14.71 -14.21
CA GLN A 267 2.74 -13.70 -14.90
C GLN A 267 3.26 -12.27 -14.63
N MET A 268 3.60 -11.98 -13.40
CA MET A 268 4.12 -10.69 -12.96
C MET A 268 5.46 -10.35 -13.62
N PHE A 269 6.44 -11.28 -13.58
CA PHE A 269 7.72 -11.05 -14.23
C PHE A 269 7.60 -11.02 -15.76
N ALA A 270 6.74 -11.85 -16.36
CA ALA A 270 6.45 -11.78 -17.79
C ALA A 270 5.91 -10.42 -18.22
N ASN A 271 5.08 -9.75 -17.39
CA ASN A 271 4.61 -8.40 -17.66
C ASN A 271 5.76 -7.37 -17.61
N LEU A 272 6.68 -7.46 -16.64
CA LEU A 272 7.84 -6.57 -16.57
C LEU A 272 8.77 -6.76 -17.78
N ILE A 273 9.04 -8.01 -18.16
CA ILE A 273 9.93 -8.35 -19.29
C ILE A 273 9.28 -7.94 -20.63
N ALA A 274 7.97 -8.17 -20.81
CA ALA A 274 7.24 -7.74 -22.00
C ALA A 274 7.26 -6.21 -22.15
N ASN A 275 7.08 -5.47 -21.04
CA ASN A 275 7.20 -4.01 -21.03
C ASN A 275 8.60 -3.54 -21.47
N ALA A 276 9.66 -4.26 -21.06
CA ALA A 276 11.02 -3.97 -21.50
C ALA A 276 11.21 -4.23 -23.01
N PHE A 277 10.70 -5.35 -23.54
CA PHE A 277 10.75 -5.64 -24.99
C PHE A 277 10.05 -4.57 -25.82
N GLU A 278 8.87 -4.17 -25.37
CA GLU A 278 8.06 -3.14 -26.04
C GLU A 278 8.75 -1.77 -26.03
N ALA A 279 9.28 -1.34 -24.88
CA ALA A 279 9.97 -0.07 -24.73
C ALA A 279 11.21 0.04 -25.62
N MET A 280 11.91 -1.07 -25.85
CA MET A 280 13.11 -1.12 -26.68
C MET A 280 12.82 -1.30 -28.18
N GLY A 281 11.56 -1.50 -28.60
CA GLY A 281 11.22 -1.71 -30.00
C GLY A 281 11.91 -2.92 -30.64
N GLY A 282 12.18 -3.98 -29.86
CA GLY A 282 12.80 -5.22 -30.32
C GLY A 282 14.33 -5.18 -30.49
N ARG A 283 15.01 -4.16 -29.94
CA ARG A 283 16.49 -4.05 -29.98
C ARG A 283 17.03 -3.53 -28.65
N GLY A 284 18.05 -4.17 -28.10
CA GLY A 284 18.67 -3.77 -26.85
C GLY A 284 19.02 -4.96 -25.96
N ARG A 285 19.10 -4.72 -24.67
CA ARG A 285 19.42 -5.73 -23.68
C ARG A 285 18.50 -5.62 -22.47
N VAL A 286 18.00 -6.77 -22.00
CA VAL A 286 17.35 -6.92 -20.69
C VAL A 286 18.29 -7.66 -19.77
N ARG A 287 18.59 -7.08 -18.62
CA ARG A 287 19.38 -7.70 -17.55
C ARG A 287 18.45 -8.10 -16.41
N ILE A 288 18.45 -9.38 -16.07
CA ILE A 288 17.67 -9.93 -14.95
C ILE A 288 18.67 -10.42 -13.91
N ARG A 289 18.62 -9.85 -12.70
CA ARG A 289 19.51 -10.22 -11.60
C ARG A 289 18.70 -10.59 -10.38
N ALA A 290 19.07 -11.70 -9.73
CA ALA A 290 18.44 -12.09 -8.47
C ALA A 290 19.53 -12.35 -7.41
N ARG A 291 19.34 -11.80 -6.20
CA ARG A 291 20.27 -11.96 -5.09
C ARG A 291 19.56 -11.98 -3.75
N MET A 292 20.17 -12.61 -2.75
CA MET A 292 19.74 -12.51 -1.38
C MET A 292 20.03 -11.12 -0.80
N LEU A 293 19.08 -10.59 -0.04
CA LEU A 293 19.31 -9.45 0.83
C LEU A 293 19.79 -9.99 2.19
N GLN A 294 21.07 -9.83 2.45
CA GLN A 294 21.62 -10.03 3.81
C GLN A 294 21.12 -8.86 4.66
N GLY A 295 20.58 -9.17 5.85
CA GLY A 295 19.86 -8.23 6.68
C GLY A 295 20.61 -6.93 6.98
N GLU A 296 20.23 -5.85 6.36
CA GLU A 296 20.64 -4.46 6.64
C GLU A 296 19.64 -3.72 7.53
N VAL A 297 18.98 -4.38 8.46
CA VAL A 297 18.19 -3.66 9.47
C VAL A 297 18.52 -4.25 10.83
N GLU A 298 19.28 -3.49 11.63
CA GLU A 298 19.42 -3.76 13.06
C GLU A 298 18.01 -3.84 13.70
N PRO A 299 17.71 -4.89 14.47
CA PRO A 299 16.43 -4.97 15.15
C PRO A 299 16.37 -3.91 16.24
N LEU A 300 15.55 -2.88 16.05
CA LEU A 300 15.15 -1.97 17.12
C LEU A 300 14.32 -2.77 18.14
N GLY A 301 14.99 -3.54 19.00
CA GLY A 301 14.45 -4.01 20.27
C GLY A 301 13.42 -5.14 20.25
N GLY A 302 13.44 -6.05 19.25
CA GLY A 302 12.56 -7.24 19.23
C GLY A 302 13.31 -8.49 18.78
N THR A 303 13.07 -9.63 19.44
CA THR A 303 13.73 -10.93 19.23
C THR A 303 13.30 -11.68 17.96
N ASP A 304 12.52 -11.10 17.07
CA ASP A 304 12.11 -11.75 15.83
C ASP A 304 13.05 -11.31 14.69
N ALA A 305 13.87 -12.25 14.23
CA ALA A 305 14.70 -12.09 13.04
C ALA A 305 13.80 -11.76 11.84
N LEU A 306 14.08 -10.65 11.14
CA LEU A 306 13.36 -10.32 9.92
C LEU A 306 13.48 -11.47 8.91
N PRO A 307 12.39 -11.84 8.22
CA PRO A 307 12.43 -12.93 7.25
C PRO A 307 13.44 -12.62 6.16
N ALA A 308 14.17 -13.64 5.74
CA ALA A 308 15.08 -13.58 4.60
C ALA A 308 14.31 -13.09 3.35
N ARG A 309 14.91 -12.19 2.60
CA ARG A 309 14.32 -11.61 1.39
C ARG A 309 15.23 -11.82 0.19
N VAL A 310 14.60 -11.98 -0.98
CA VAL A 310 15.28 -12.00 -2.26
C VAL A 310 14.94 -10.73 -3.03
N ARG A 311 15.93 -10.15 -3.72
CA ARG A 311 15.76 -9.02 -4.63
C ARG A 311 15.94 -9.50 -6.05
N VAL A 312 14.96 -9.19 -6.90
CA VAL A 312 15.01 -9.43 -8.34
C VAL A 312 14.96 -8.07 -9.04
N GLU A 313 15.92 -7.83 -9.91
CA GLU A 313 16.03 -6.61 -10.72
C GLU A 313 15.86 -6.97 -12.19
N VAL A 314 14.94 -6.28 -12.87
CA VAL A 314 14.73 -6.36 -14.32
C VAL A 314 15.07 -4.98 -14.89
N HIS A 315 16.17 -4.90 -15.64
CA HIS A 315 16.68 -3.65 -16.21
C HIS A 315 16.72 -3.73 -17.73
N ASP A 316 16.15 -2.74 -18.41
CA ASP A 316 16.17 -2.58 -19.87
C ASP A 316 17.05 -1.39 -20.30
N ASP A 317 17.55 -1.42 -21.52
CA ASP A 317 18.29 -0.34 -22.16
C ASP A 317 17.35 0.55 -23.03
N GLY A 318 16.09 0.67 -22.66
CA GLY A 318 15.07 1.42 -23.37
C GLY A 318 15.21 2.95 -23.25
N PRO A 319 14.20 3.70 -23.72
CA PRO A 319 14.22 5.17 -23.72
C PRO A 319 14.11 5.79 -22.32
N GLY A 320 13.79 5.00 -21.30
CA GLY A 320 13.55 5.49 -19.95
C GLY A 320 12.20 6.18 -19.76
N ILE A 321 11.93 6.59 -18.53
CA ILE A 321 10.67 7.19 -18.08
C ILE A 321 10.97 8.55 -17.47
N SER A 322 10.12 9.56 -17.70
CA SER A 322 10.26 10.88 -17.09
C SER A 322 10.02 10.82 -15.58
N ALA A 323 10.55 11.78 -14.80
CA ALA A 323 10.36 11.83 -13.36
C ALA A 323 8.87 11.98 -12.99
N ASP A 324 8.12 12.79 -13.74
CA ASP A 324 6.69 13.02 -13.51
C ASP A 324 5.85 11.75 -13.75
N ASP A 325 6.22 10.98 -14.79
CA ASP A 325 5.53 9.72 -15.09
C ASP A 325 5.89 8.62 -14.10
N LEU A 326 7.16 8.59 -13.63
CA LEU A 326 7.68 7.56 -12.73
C LEU A 326 6.88 7.47 -11.42
N GLU A 327 6.34 8.58 -10.93
CA GLU A 327 5.47 8.60 -9.74
C GLU A 327 4.11 7.93 -9.99
N ARG A 328 3.69 7.84 -11.27
CA ARG A 328 2.36 7.41 -11.68
C ARG A 328 2.30 6.05 -12.37
N ILE A 329 3.44 5.47 -12.77
CA ILE A 329 3.47 4.24 -13.59
C ILE A 329 2.75 3.04 -12.98
N PHE A 330 2.57 3.00 -11.66
CA PHE A 330 1.84 1.96 -10.95
C PHE A 330 0.36 2.30 -10.73
N SER A 331 -0.09 3.49 -11.14
CA SER A 331 -1.49 3.89 -11.04
C SER A 331 -2.31 3.17 -12.12
N PRO A 332 -3.47 2.60 -11.77
CA PRO A 332 -4.34 1.94 -12.77
C PRO A 332 -4.72 2.90 -13.90
N PHE A 333 -4.79 2.38 -15.12
CA PHE A 333 -5.12 3.09 -16.36
C PHE A 333 -4.10 4.18 -16.78
N PHE A 334 -2.99 4.30 -16.07
CA PHE A 334 -1.92 5.21 -16.48
C PHE A 334 -1.05 4.54 -17.56
N THR A 335 -0.94 5.19 -18.72
CA THR A 335 -0.11 4.73 -19.83
C THR A 335 0.36 5.91 -20.68
N THR A 336 1.59 5.83 -21.17
CA THR A 336 2.16 6.73 -22.18
C THR A 336 2.10 6.11 -23.58
N LYS A 337 1.62 4.86 -23.69
CA LYS A 337 1.56 4.10 -24.94
C LYS A 337 0.20 4.28 -25.62
N PRO A 338 0.12 4.51 -26.96
CA PRO A 338 -1.16 4.73 -27.66
C PRO A 338 -2.14 3.54 -27.56
N GLN A 339 -1.64 2.33 -27.44
CA GLN A 339 -2.44 1.09 -27.38
C GLN A 339 -2.31 0.37 -26.03
N GLY A 340 -1.73 1.04 -25.02
CA GLY A 340 -1.57 0.48 -23.68
C GLY A 340 -2.83 0.62 -22.85
N THR A 341 -3.18 -0.39 -22.09
CA THR A 341 -4.32 -0.38 -21.15
C THR A 341 -4.01 0.37 -19.86
N GLY A 342 -2.72 0.51 -19.50
CA GLY A 342 -2.26 1.07 -18.24
C GLY A 342 -2.54 0.17 -17.02
N LEU A 343 -2.90 -1.09 -17.22
CA LEU A 343 -3.19 -2.04 -16.13
C LEU A 343 -2.00 -2.98 -15.80
N GLY A 344 -1.10 -3.22 -16.75
CA GLY A 344 -0.02 -4.19 -16.57
C GLY A 344 0.84 -3.96 -15.33
N LEU A 345 1.33 -2.72 -15.10
CA LEU A 345 2.14 -2.37 -13.92
C LEU A 345 1.31 -2.30 -12.63
N ALA A 346 0.03 -1.95 -12.71
CA ALA A 346 -0.87 -2.00 -11.56
C ALA A 346 -1.12 -3.45 -11.10
N ILE A 347 -1.27 -4.39 -12.05
CA ILE A 347 -1.35 -5.83 -11.77
C ILE A 347 -0.03 -6.34 -11.15
N VAL A 348 1.12 -5.92 -11.68
CA VAL A 348 2.43 -6.25 -11.11
C VAL A 348 2.49 -5.84 -9.64
N ARG A 349 2.15 -4.59 -9.32
CA ARG A 349 2.15 -4.10 -7.94
C ARG A 349 1.21 -4.90 -7.04
N LYS A 350 0.00 -5.20 -7.53
CA LYS A 350 -1.00 -6.00 -6.81
C LYS A 350 -0.48 -7.41 -6.47
N VAL A 351 0.21 -8.07 -7.40
CA VAL A 351 0.81 -9.40 -7.17
C VAL A 351 1.95 -9.31 -6.15
N VAL A 352 2.82 -8.30 -6.25
CA VAL A 352 3.91 -8.07 -5.30
C VAL A 352 3.38 -7.81 -3.90
N ASP A 353 2.38 -6.94 -3.76
CA ASP A 353 1.74 -6.62 -2.47
C ASP A 353 1.07 -7.85 -1.85
N ALA A 354 0.44 -8.72 -2.67
CA ALA A 354 -0.17 -9.97 -2.20
C ALA A 354 0.88 -10.97 -1.66
N HIS A 355 2.12 -10.90 -2.14
CA HIS A 355 3.24 -11.72 -1.66
C HIS A 355 4.05 -11.06 -0.52
N ASP A 356 3.51 -10.04 0.16
CA ASP A 356 4.22 -9.26 1.18
C ASP A 356 5.56 -8.66 0.69
N GLY A 357 5.64 -8.39 -0.63
CA GLY A 357 6.80 -7.85 -1.31
C GLY A 357 6.77 -6.33 -1.42
N THR A 358 7.79 -5.78 -2.08
CA THR A 358 7.86 -4.37 -2.49
C THR A 358 8.38 -4.27 -3.91
N ILE A 359 7.88 -3.29 -4.67
CA ILE A 359 8.38 -2.97 -6.00
C ILE A 359 8.76 -1.50 -6.08
N HIS A 360 9.92 -1.22 -6.67
CA HIS A 360 10.42 0.11 -6.97
C HIS A 360 10.86 0.18 -8.42
N ALA A 361 10.72 1.35 -9.03
CA ALA A 361 11.25 1.63 -10.36
C ALA A 361 12.26 2.80 -10.27
N THR A 362 13.35 2.66 -10.99
CA THR A 362 14.33 3.74 -11.20
C THR A 362 14.54 3.89 -12.69
N SER A 363 14.48 5.11 -13.20
CA SER A 363 14.62 5.38 -14.62
C SER A 363 15.13 6.79 -14.86
N ALA A 364 15.83 6.99 -15.97
CA ALA A 364 16.17 8.30 -16.49
C ALA A 364 16.04 8.26 -18.01
N LEU A 365 15.57 9.37 -18.61
CA LEU A 365 15.42 9.45 -20.06
C LEU A 365 16.74 9.16 -20.78
N GLY A 366 16.72 8.27 -21.75
CA GLY A 366 17.89 7.80 -22.52
C GLY A 366 18.76 6.75 -21.81
N HIS A 367 18.43 6.33 -20.59
CA HIS A 367 19.24 5.40 -19.78
C HIS A 367 18.52 4.11 -19.40
N GLY A 368 17.30 3.90 -19.93
CA GLY A 368 16.49 2.72 -19.64
C GLY A 368 15.76 2.78 -18.33
N THR A 369 15.18 1.62 -17.93
CA THR A 369 14.40 1.49 -16.70
C THR A 369 14.82 0.24 -15.94
N ALA A 370 14.92 0.34 -14.61
CA ALA A 370 15.15 -0.78 -13.73
C ALA A 370 13.96 -0.93 -12.77
N PHE A 371 13.30 -2.09 -12.82
CA PHE A 371 12.30 -2.50 -11.84
C PHE A 371 12.94 -3.42 -10.82
N THR A 372 12.85 -3.07 -9.55
CA THR A 372 13.39 -3.82 -8.42
C THR A 372 12.25 -4.39 -7.58
N VAL A 373 12.09 -5.70 -7.59
CA VAL A 373 11.12 -6.45 -6.80
C VAL A 373 11.83 -7.11 -5.63
N THR A 374 11.31 -6.94 -4.42
CA THR A 374 11.83 -7.60 -3.21
C THR A 374 10.73 -8.47 -2.61
N LEU A 375 11.00 -9.78 -2.48
CA LEU A 375 10.05 -10.77 -1.98
C LEU A 375 10.59 -11.45 -0.72
N PRO A 376 9.76 -11.81 0.26
CA PRO A 376 10.17 -12.69 1.36
C PRO A 376 10.40 -14.10 0.82
N VAL A 377 11.38 -14.82 1.37
CA VAL A 377 11.62 -16.24 1.04
C VAL A 377 10.45 -17.11 1.52
N THR A 378 9.86 -16.72 2.66
CA THR A 378 8.66 -17.35 3.21
C THR A 378 7.65 -16.26 3.54
N PRO A 379 6.34 -16.43 3.27
CA PRO A 379 5.32 -15.43 3.56
C PRO A 379 5.32 -15.00 5.03
N LEU A 380 5.07 -13.70 5.28
CA LEU A 380 5.04 -13.11 6.61
C LEU A 380 3.76 -13.44 7.40
N ARG A 381 2.68 -13.74 6.70
CA ARG A 381 1.38 -14.06 7.29
C ARG A 381 1.06 -15.54 7.09
N PRO A 382 0.58 -16.26 8.12
CA PRO A 382 -0.01 -17.56 7.89
C PRO A 382 -1.21 -17.35 6.95
N LEU A 383 -1.16 -18.02 5.81
CA LEU A 383 -2.23 -18.00 4.82
C LEU A 383 -3.48 -18.58 5.48
N HIS A 384 -4.44 -17.72 5.77
CA HIS A 384 -5.75 -18.17 6.24
C HIS A 384 -6.39 -18.99 5.11
N SER A 385 -6.28 -20.30 5.22
CA SER A 385 -7.16 -21.21 4.51
C SER A 385 -8.58 -20.92 5.00
N HIS A 386 -9.40 -20.26 4.21
CA HIS A 386 -10.84 -20.26 4.38
C HIS A 386 -11.36 -21.68 4.12
N MET A 387 -11.14 -22.57 5.09
CA MET A 387 -11.97 -23.73 5.34
C MET A 387 -12.91 -23.34 6.47
N GLU A 388 -13.91 -22.53 6.20
CA GLU A 388 -15.13 -22.57 6.96
C GLU A 388 -15.87 -23.84 6.56
N ASN A 389 -15.71 -24.86 7.41
CA ASN A 389 -16.57 -26.00 7.46
C ASN A 389 -18.01 -25.51 7.69
N PHE A 390 -18.80 -25.50 6.63
CA PHE A 390 -20.25 -25.52 6.71
C PHE A 390 -20.63 -26.91 7.19
N ASP A 391 -20.49 -27.13 8.51
CA ASP A 391 -21.08 -28.33 9.15
C ASP A 391 -22.56 -28.06 9.38
N GLY A 392 -23.35 -28.42 8.36
CA GLY A 392 -24.79 -28.42 8.40
C GLY A 392 -25.31 -29.63 9.16
N SER A 393 -25.30 -29.60 10.50
CA SER A 393 -26.07 -30.55 11.31
C SER A 393 -27.11 -29.79 12.13
N HIS A 394 -28.22 -29.43 11.50
CA HIS A 394 -29.50 -29.32 12.20
C HIS A 394 -30.23 -30.67 12.13
N SER A 395 -29.94 -31.52 13.11
CA SER A 395 -30.75 -32.66 13.44
C SER A 395 -31.94 -32.24 14.31
N ARG A 396 -33.08 -32.64 13.86
CA ARG A 396 -34.40 -32.59 14.50
C ARG A 396 -34.38 -32.95 16.00
N ARG A 397 -35.00 -32.13 16.85
CA ARG A 397 -36.12 -32.53 17.73
C ARG A 397 -36.94 -31.32 18.12
#